data_f4204627ddc2a39c9df77d41bd7db45a
#
_entry.id   f4204627ddc2a39c9df77d41bd7db45a
#
_cell.length_a   1.000
_cell.length_b   1.000
_cell.length_c   1.000
_cell.angle_alpha   90.00
_cell.angle_beta   90.00
_cell.angle_gamma   90.00
#
_symmetry.space_group_name_H-M   'P 1'
#
loop_
_entity.id
_entity.type
_entity.pdbx_description
1 polymer ?
#
loop_
_entity_poly.entity_id
_entity_poly.type
_entity_poly.pdbx_seq_one_letter_code
_entity_poly.pdbx_strand_id
1 'polypeptide(L)'
;LDGEGFIEVETPLLTNPTPEGSRSYLVPSRVHAGTFYALPQSPQQYKQLLMAGGVNRYFQVAKCMRDEDTRGDRQPEFTQLDMEMSFATREEVMALNESLLIKIVTELFPEKKIQQVPFPVFTYKEVMEKYNSDKPDIREDKNDPHLLAFCWVVDFPAFEKTGEDNVDGTGEWTFTHNPFTGVQEAYKMDFLEKKNIGNI
;
A
#
# COMPACT_ATOMS: atom_id res chain seq x y z
N LEU A 1 -14.27 -11.72 -3.01
CA LEU A 1 -12.95 -12.24 -3.41
C LEU A 1 -12.99 -13.74 -3.72
N ASP A 2 -13.75 -14.56 -2.97
CA ASP A 2 -13.93 -16.00 -3.27
C ASP A 2 -14.38 -16.25 -4.72
N GLY A 3 -15.38 -15.50 -5.19
CA GLY A 3 -15.86 -15.60 -6.57
C GLY A 3 -14.84 -15.23 -7.65
N GLU A 4 -13.75 -14.56 -7.26
CA GLU A 4 -12.63 -14.17 -8.12
C GLU A 4 -11.43 -15.13 -8.01
N GLY A 5 -11.62 -16.28 -7.35
CA GLY A 5 -10.61 -17.32 -7.20
C GLY A 5 -9.51 -17.01 -6.19
N PHE A 6 -9.77 -16.13 -5.25
CA PHE A 6 -8.88 -15.91 -4.11
C PHE A 6 -9.13 -16.95 -3.02
N ILE A 7 -8.07 -17.37 -2.36
CA ILE A 7 -8.07 -18.25 -1.21
C ILE A 7 -7.81 -17.41 0.03
N GLU A 8 -8.74 -17.48 1.00
CA GLU A 8 -8.54 -16.87 2.30
C GLU A 8 -7.62 -17.74 3.15
N VAL A 9 -6.54 -17.15 3.67
CA VAL A 9 -5.60 -17.86 4.54
C VAL A 9 -5.28 -17.01 5.75
N GLU A 10 -5.65 -17.51 6.93
CA GLU A 10 -5.28 -16.89 8.20
C GLU A 10 -3.83 -17.25 8.57
N THR A 11 -3.04 -16.27 8.94
CA THR A 11 -1.63 -16.43 9.28
C THR A 11 -1.36 -16.24 10.77
N PRO A 12 -0.28 -16.84 11.33
CA PRO A 12 0.04 -16.73 12.74
C PRO A 12 0.31 -15.29 13.21
N LEU A 13 -0.16 -14.96 14.42
CA LEU A 13 0.14 -13.69 15.10
C LEU A 13 1.42 -13.74 15.94
N LEU A 14 1.80 -14.90 16.46
CA LEU A 14 3.10 -15.08 17.14
C LEU A 14 4.13 -15.50 16.11
N THR A 15 5.02 -14.57 15.77
CA THR A 15 5.99 -14.73 14.67
C THR A 15 7.37 -14.26 15.09
N ASN A 16 8.32 -14.33 14.18
CA ASN A 16 9.62 -13.70 14.33
C ASN A 16 9.56 -12.23 13.90
N PRO A 17 10.39 -11.36 14.49
CA PRO A 17 10.47 -9.97 14.05
C PRO A 17 10.93 -9.87 12.59
N THR A 18 10.35 -8.93 11.84
CA THR A 18 10.69 -8.65 10.45
C THR A 18 11.15 -7.20 10.30
N PRO A 19 12.12 -6.91 9.42
CA PRO A 19 12.60 -5.54 9.20
C PRO A 19 11.64 -4.77 8.26
N GLU A 20 10.45 -4.43 8.75
CA GLU A 20 9.39 -3.78 7.93
C GLU A 20 9.21 -2.28 8.22
N GLY A 21 10.21 -1.58 8.65
CA GLY A 21 10.18 -0.12 8.77
C GLY A 21 9.61 0.44 10.07
N SER A 22 8.80 -0.29 10.84
CA SER A 22 8.39 0.09 12.19
C SER A 22 8.94 -0.88 13.25
N ARG A 23 8.82 -0.51 14.53
CA ARG A 23 9.17 -1.44 15.61
C ARG A 23 8.07 -2.47 15.80
N SER A 24 8.46 -3.70 16.15
CA SER A 24 7.51 -4.77 16.47
C SER A 24 7.20 -4.79 17.96
N TYR A 25 5.94 -5.03 18.32
CA TYR A 25 5.57 -5.41 19.68
C TYR A 25 6.13 -6.79 20.01
N LEU A 26 6.72 -6.94 21.17
CA LEU A 26 7.37 -8.19 21.61
C LEU A 26 6.52 -8.91 22.67
N VAL A 27 6.40 -10.22 22.51
CA VAL A 27 5.74 -11.10 23.47
C VAL A 27 6.79 -12.02 24.08
N PRO A 28 7.08 -11.97 25.39
CA PRO A 28 8.07 -12.83 26.03
C PRO A 28 7.71 -14.31 25.88
N SER A 29 8.71 -15.13 25.53
CA SER A 29 8.54 -16.58 25.53
C SER A 29 8.57 -17.13 26.96
N ARG A 30 7.52 -17.85 27.36
CA ARG A 30 7.49 -18.54 28.65
C ARG A 30 8.40 -19.78 28.67
N VAL A 31 8.61 -20.39 27.50
CA VAL A 31 9.33 -21.67 27.37
C VAL A 31 10.84 -21.45 27.25
N HIS A 32 11.25 -20.39 26.56
CA HIS A 32 12.65 -20.09 26.28
C HIS A 32 13.02 -18.74 26.91
N ALA A 33 13.73 -18.81 28.04
CA ALA A 33 14.17 -17.61 28.78
C ALA A 33 15.05 -16.70 27.89
N GLY A 34 14.76 -15.40 27.90
CA GLY A 34 15.50 -14.40 27.13
C GLY A 34 15.14 -14.32 25.64
N THR A 35 14.13 -15.07 25.19
CA THR A 35 13.62 -15.00 23.82
C THR A 35 12.23 -14.40 23.77
N PHE A 36 11.86 -13.87 22.59
CA PHE A 36 10.59 -13.18 22.35
C PHE A 36 9.97 -13.62 21.02
N TYR A 37 8.66 -13.67 20.98
CA TYR A 37 7.90 -13.58 19.74
C TYR A 37 7.69 -12.11 19.38
N ALA A 38 7.46 -11.84 18.12
CA ALA A 38 6.98 -10.54 17.65
C ALA A 38 5.54 -10.64 17.18
N LEU A 39 4.76 -9.57 17.36
CA LEU A 39 3.46 -9.43 16.69
C LEU A 39 3.69 -8.90 15.27
N PRO A 40 2.89 -9.34 14.27
CA PRO A 40 3.13 -9.03 12.88
C PRO A 40 2.80 -7.58 12.56
N GLN A 41 3.68 -6.91 11.82
CA GLN A 41 3.42 -5.59 11.23
C GLN A 41 2.53 -5.70 9.99
N SER A 42 2.62 -6.84 9.31
CA SER A 42 1.78 -7.31 8.20
C SER A 42 2.02 -8.82 8.01
N PRO A 43 1.19 -9.55 7.26
CA PRO A 43 1.40 -10.97 6.97
C PRO A 43 2.45 -11.21 5.87
N GLN A 44 3.37 -10.28 5.63
CA GLN A 44 4.27 -10.23 4.47
C GLN A 44 5.07 -11.52 4.25
N GLN A 45 5.69 -12.08 5.28
CA GLN A 45 6.48 -13.31 5.14
C GLN A 45 5.63 -14.51 4.75
N TYR A 46 4.49 -14.65 5.39
CA TYR A 46 3.59 -15.79 5.16
C TYR A 46 2.94 -15.72 3.78
N LYS A 47 2.49 -14.55 3.35
CA LYS A 47 1.91 -14.41 2.00
C LYS A 47 2.95 -14.68 0.91
N GLN A 48 4.20 -14.27 1.09
CA GLN A 48 5.28 -14.62 0.16
C GLN A 48 5.52 -16.13 0.10
N LEU A 49 5.51 -16.82 1.24
CA LEU A 49 5.63 -18.27 1.29
C LEU A 49 4.45 -18.96 0.61
N LEU A 50 3.24 -18.46 0.79
CA LEU A 50 2.03 -18.98 0.11
C LEU A 50 2.14 -18.82 -1.40
N MET A 51 2.58 -17.64 -1.87
CA MET A 51 2.84 -17.40 -3.30
C MET A 51 3.90 -18.34 -3.87
N ALA A 52 5.02 -18.50 -3.17
CA ALA A 52 6.07 -19.45 -3.54
C ALA A 52 5.60 -20.90 -3.52
N GLY A 53 4.64 -21.22 -2.64
CA GLY A 53 3.98 -22.51 -2.52
C GLY A 53 2.89 -22.77 -3.56
N GLY A 54 2.61 -21.81 -4.47
CA GLY A 54 1.65 -21.96 -5.56
C GLY A 54 0.23 -21.45 -5.30
N VAL A 55 0.01 -20.72 -4.20
CA VAL A 55 -1.25 -19.99 -3.98
C VAL A 55 -1.23 -18.71 -4.81
N ASN A 56 -1.78 -18.74 -6.01
CA ASN A 56 -1.68 -17.63 -6.96
C ASN A 56 -2.54 -16.41 -6.65
N ARG A 57 -3.59 -16.58 -5.85
CA ARG A 57 -4.47 -15.49 -5.38
C ARG A 57 -4.80 -15.72 -3.91
N TYR A 58 -4.30 -14.86 -3.07
CA TYR A 58 -4.46 -14.92 -1.63
C TYR A 58 -5.15 -13.66 -1.12
N PHE A 59 -5.98 -13.81 -0.08
CA PHE A 59 -6.38 -12.67 0.75
C PHE A 59 -6.51 -13.06 2.21
N GLN A 60 -6.49 -12.05 3.06
CA GLN A 60 -6.70 -12.18 4.50
C GLN A 60 -7.22 -10.86 5.07
N VAL A 61 -8.14 -10.95 6.02
CA VAL A 61 -8.48 -9.83 6.92
C VAL A 61 -7.50 -9.86 8.10
N ALA A 62 -6.33 -9.25 7.89
CA ALA A 62 -5.17 -9.40 8.74
C ALA A 62 -5.13 -8.40 9.90
N LYS A 63 -4.87 -8.88 11.12
CA LYS A 63 -4.52 -8.04 12.25
C LYS A 63 -3.05 -7.63 12.16
N CYS A 64 -2.80 -6.32 12.18
CA CYS A 64 -1.47 -5.73 12.05
C CYS A 64 -1.17 -4.85 13.27
N MET A 65 0.06 -4.92 13.77
CA MET A 65 0.50 -4.17 14.95
C MET A 65 1.83 -3.48 14.65
N ARG A 66 1.88 -2.16 14.84
CA ARG A 66 3.08 -1.37 14.62
C ARG A 66 3.35 -0.47 15.82
N ASP A 67 4.53 -0.62 16.45
CA ASP A 67 4.97 0.24 17.53
C ASP A 67 5.65 1.48 16.94
N GLU A 68 4.82 2.43 16.57
CA GLU A 68 5.23 3.72 15.99
C GLU A 68 4.37 4.86 16.57
N ASP A 69 4.85 6.09 16.40
CA ASP A 69 4.11 7.26 16.86
C ASP A 69 2.80 7.40 16.07
N THR A 70 1.70 7.53 16.78
CA THR A 70 0.39 7.73 16.17
C THR A 70 0.29 9.14 15.57
N ARG A 71 -0.16 9.22 14.31
CA ARG A 71 -0.39 10.47 13.60
C ARG A 71 -1.76 10.44 12.93
N GLY A 72 -2.54 11.49 13.10
CA GLY A 72 -3.89 11.58 12.54
C GLY A 72 -4.80 10.48 13.08
N ASP A 73 -5.34 9.67 12.19
CA ASP A 73 -6.23 8.55 12.49
C ASP A 73 -5.54 7.18 12.58
N ARG A 74 -4.20 7.14 12.52
CA ARG A 74 -3.42 5.89 12.60
C ARG A 74 -3.41 5.34 14.01
N GLN A 75 -3.66 4.04 14.13
CA GLN A 75 -3.64 3.28 15.37
C GLN A 75 -2.50 2.25 15.37
N PRO A 76 -1.92 1.92 16.55
CA PRO A 76 -0.86 0.92 16.65
C PRO A 76 -1.36 -0.50 16.32
N GLU A 77 -2.65 -0.76 16.51
CA GLU A 77 -3.34 -1.98 16.07
C GLU A 77 -4.40 -1.61 15.04
N PHE A 78 -4.38 -2.28 13.89
CA PHE A 78 -5.34 -2.05 12.81
C PHE A 78 -5.56 -3.31 11.99
N THR A 79 -6.59 -3.28 11.15
CA THR A 79 -6.94 -4.41 10.28
C THR A 79 -6.71 -4.03 8.83
N GLN A 80 -6.04 -4.90 8.08
CA GLN A 80 -5.86 -4.77 6.63
C GLN A 80 -6.69 -5.82 5.90
N LEU A 81 -7.32 -5.44 4.80
CA LEU A 81 -7.63 -6.39 3.76
C LEU A 81 -6.36 -6.55 2.93
N ASP A 82 -5.62 -7.62 3.19
CA ASP A 82 -4.36 -7.93 2.53
C ASP A 82 -4.63 -8.89 1.37
N MET A 83 -4.17 -8.55 0.17
CA MET A 83 -4.38 -9.33 -1.03
C MET A 83 -3.06 -9.48 -1.79
N GLU A 84 -2.84 -10.64 -2.40
CA GLU A 84 -1.68 -10.90 -3.22
C GLU A 84 -2.08 -11.69 -4.47
N MET A 85 -1.51 -11.31 -5.61
CA MET A 85 -1.75 -11.96 -6.90
C MET A 85 -0.41 -12.25 -7.58
N SER A 86 -0.20 -13.52 -7.97
CA SER A 86 0.96 -13.90 -8.78
C SER A 86 0.80 -13.45 -10.23
N PHE A 87 1.90 -13.02 -10.85
CA PHE A 87 1.98 -12.66 -12.28
C PHE A 87 1.02 -11.54 -12.71
N ALA A 88 0.51 -10.76 -11.77
CA ALA A 88 -0.40 -9.67 -12.07
C ALA A 88 0.33 -8.39 -12.50
N THR A 89 -0.25 -7.68 -13.45
CA THR A 89 0.16 -6.33 -13.82
C THR A 89 -0.45 -5.29 -12.89
N ARG A 90 0.08 -4.06 -12.92
CA ARG A 90 -0.51 -2.92 -12.20
C ARG A 90 -1.99 -2.73 -12.57
N GLU A 91 -2.28 -2.80 -13.85
CA GLU A 91 -3.62 -2.60 -14.41
C GLU A 91 -4.61 -3.65 -13.91
N GLU A 92 -4.19 -4.90 -13.80
CA GLU A 92 -5.02 -5.99 -13.25
C GLU A 92 -5.32 -5.80 -11.77
N VAL A 93 -4.33 -5.34 -10.99
CA VAL A 93 -4.52 -4.99 -9.57
C VAL A 93 -5.47 -3.81 -9.42
N MET A 94 -5.32 -2.76 -10.25
CA MET A 94 -6.22 -1.61 -10.25
C MET A 94 -7.64 -2.02 -10.58
N ALA A 95 -7.85 -2.80 -11.65
CA ALA A 95 -9.17 -3.26 -12.08
C ALA A 95 -9.87 -4.12 -11.01
N LEU A 96 -9.13 -5.00 -10.33
CA LEU A 96 -9.68 -5.80 -9.23
C LEU A 96 -10.15 -4.92 -8.08
N ASN A 97 -9.32 -3.97 -7.64
CA ASN A 97 -9.65 -3.07 -6.54
C ASN A 97 -10.82 -2.14 -6.89
N GLU A 98 -10.87 -1.64 -8.13
CA GLU A 98 -11.99 -0.84 -8.61
C GLU A 98 -13.30 -1.62 -8.55
N SER A 99 -13.32 -2.84 -9.09
CA SER A 99 -14.47 -3.75 -9.04
C SER A 99 -14.90 -4.03 -7.60
N LEU A 100 -13.95 -4.28 -6.71
CA LEU A 100 -14.21 -4.52 -5.28
C LEU A 100 -14.85 -3.31 -4.61
N LEU A 101 -14.32 -2.10 -4.83
CA LEU A 101 -14.85 -0.87 -4.25
C LEU A 101 -16.25 -0.55 -4.78
N ILE A 102 -16.48 -0.71 -6.08
CA ILE A 102 -17.81 -0.52 -6.69
C ILE A 102 -18.80 -1.49 -6.04
N LYS A 103 -18.44 -2.77 -5.91
CA LYS A 103 -19.30 -3.78 -5.29
C LYS A 103 -19.61 -3.48 -3.82
N ILE A 104 -18.60 -3.09 -3.03
CA ILE A 104 -18.77 -2.70 -1.63
C ILE A 104 -19.76 -1.53 -1.52
N VAL A 105 -19.57 -0.48 -2.32
CA VAL A 105 -20.47 0.68 -2.28
C VAL A 105 -21.89 0.30 -2.67
N THR A 106 -22.06 -0.39 -3.79
CA THR A 106 -23.39 -0.71 -4.30
C THR A 106 -24.18 -1.68 -3.43
N GLU A 107 -23.50 -2.64 -2.77
CA GLU A 107 -24.18 -3.65 -1.96
C GLU A 107 -24.37 -3.24 -0.50
N LEU A 108 -23.41 -2.51 0.08
CA LEU A 108 -23.42 -2.17 1.51
C LEU A 108 -23.87 -0.74 1.80
N PHE A 109 -23.79 0.15 0.82
CA PHE A 109 -24.13 1.57 0.97
C PHE A 109 -25.03 2.05 -0.17
N PRO A 110 -26.24 1.50 -0.31
CA PRO A 110 -27.12 1.78 -1.45
C PRO A 110 -27.56 3.25 -1.54
N GLU A 111 -27.42 4.02 -0.45
CA GLU A 111 -27.67 5.46 -0.43
C GLU A 111 -26.51 6.28 -1.01
N LYS A 112 -25.33 5.67 -1.20
CA LYS A 112 -24.18 6.36 -1.80
C LYS A 112 -24.18 6.23 -3.32
N LYS A 113 -23.63 7.25 -3.98
CA LYS A 113 -23.48 7.29 -5.43
C LYS A 113 -22.02 7.45 -5.79
N ILE A 114 -21.53 6.61 -6.67
CA ILE A 114 -20.20 6.79 -7.27
C ILE A 114 -20.34 7.76 -8.45
N GLN A 115 -19.58 8.85 -8.42
CA GLN A 115 -19.68 9.93 -9.41
C GLN A 115 -19.34 9.46 -10.82
N GLN A 116 -18.30 8.64 -10.94
CA GLN A 116 -17.82 8.17 -12.24
C GLN A 116 -17.28 6.74 -12.16
N VAL A 117 -17.64 5.92 -13.14
CA VAL A 117 -17.08 4.59 -13.39
C VAL A 117 -16.82 4.49 -14.90
N PRO A 118 -15.65 4.03 -15.36
CA PRO A 118 -14.46 3.68 -14.57
C PRO A 118 -13.88 4.90 -13.83
N PHE A 119 -13.08 4.63 -12.77
CA PHE A 119 -12.45 5.68 -12.00
C PHE A 119 -11.42 6.44 -12.85
N PRO A 120 -11.44 7.79 -12.85
CA PRO A 120 -10.46 8.55 -13.61
C PRO A 120 -9.06 8.31 -13.07
N VAL A 121 -8.08 8.32 -13.98
CA VAL A 121 -6.66 8.16 -13.67
C VAL A 121 -5.96 9.49 -13.86
N PHE A 122 -5.25 9.92 -12.86
CA PHE A 122 -4.42 11.14 -12.87
C PHE A 122 -2.98 10.78 -12.57
N THR A 123 -2.04 11.51 -13.11
CA THR A 123 -0.65 11.46 -12.65
C THR A 123 -0.49 12.24 -11.35
N TYR A 124 0.51 11.89 -10.55
CA TYR A 124 0.88 12.65 -9.34
C TYR A 124 1.08 14.14 -9.66
N LYS A 125 1.76 14.43 -10.77
CA LYS A 125 2.01 15.80 -11.20
C LYS A 125 0.71 16.58 -11.43
N GLU A 126 -0.24 16.00 -12.16
CA GLU A 126 -1.54 16.64 -12.43
C GLU A 126 -2.32 16.95 -11.15
N VAL A 127 -2.36 16.01 -10.19
CA VAL A 127 -3.11 16.27 -8.95
C VAL A 127 -2.40 17.28 -8.06
N MET A 128 -1.08 17.30 -8.03
CA MET A 128 -0.33 18.32 -7.29
C MET A 128 -0.50 19.71 -7.90
N GLU A 129 -0.46 19.84 -9.22
CA GLU A 129 -0.68 21.12 -9.91
C GLU A 129 -2.11 21.62 -9.72
N LYS A 130 -3.13 20.74 -9.79
CA LYS A 130 -4.54 21.14 -9.77
C LYS A 130 -5.12 21.25 -8.37
N TYR A 131 -4.74 20.36 -7.46
CA TYR A 131 -5.35 20.25 -6.14
C TYR A 131 -4.39 20.47 -4.99
N ASN A 132 -3.10 20.58 -5.26
CA ASN A 132 -2.02 20.66 -4.26
C ASN A 132 -2.09 19.51 -3.23
N SER A 133 -2.47 18.33 -3.69
CA SER A 133 -2.65 17.13 -2.84
C SER A 133 -2.57 15.87 -3.67
N ASP A 134 -1.93 14.84 -3.14
CA ASP A 134 -1.94 13.47 -3.67
C ASP A 134 -3.23 12.71 -3.33
N LYS A 135 -4.12 13.33 -2.54
CA LYS A 135 -5.45 12.83 -2.16
C LYS A 135 -6.52 13.85 -2.55
N PRO A 136 -6.74 14.09 -3.84
CA PRO A 136 -7.63 15.14 -4.29
C PRO A 136 -9.10 14.81 -4.00
N ASP A 137 -9.85 15.78 -3.53
CA ASP A 137 -11.31 15.71 -3.52
C ASP A 137 -11.84 16.18 -4.88
N ILE A 138 -12.18 15.22 -5.73
CA ILE A 138 -12.65 15.44 -7.11
C ILE A 138 -14.19 15.45 -7.23
N ARG A 139 -14.92 15.46 -6.10
CA ARG A 139 -16.38 15.52 -6.13
C ARG A 139 -16.86 16.81 -6.80
N GLU A 140 -17.88 16.68 -7.66
CA GLU A 140 -18.54 17.81 -8.29
C GLU A 140 -19.33 18.64 -7.25
N ASP A 141 -20.04 17.96 -6.36
CA ASP A 141 -20.69 18.58 -5.19
C ASP A 141 -20.02 18.09 -3.90
N LYS A 142 -19.23 18.97 -3.30
CA LYS A 142 -18.54 18.69 -2.03
C LYS A 142 -19.47 18.72 -0.82
N ASN A 143 -20.69 19.26 -0.97
CA ASN A 143 -21.67 19.32 0.10
C ASN A 143 -22.61 18.10 0.10
N ASP A 144 -22.63 17.30 -0.95
CA ASP A 144 -23.42 16.07 -0.98
C ASP A 144 -22.68 14.96 -0.20
N PRO A 145 -23.19 14.56 0.98
CA PRO A 145 -22.57 13.50 1.77
C PRO A 145 -22.74 12.10 1.16
N HIS A 146 -23.61 11.97 0.16
CA HIS A 146 -23.86 10.70 -0.52
C HIS A 146 -23.03 10.52 -1.77
N LEU A 147 -22.38 11.58 -2.27
CA LEU A 147 -21.52 11.52 -3.44
C LEU A 147 -20.12 11.03 -3.09
N LEU A 148 -19.70 9.94 -3.71
CA LEU A 148 -18.35 9.40 -3.64
C LEU A 148 -17.67 9.58 -5.00
N ALA A 149 -16.45 10.12 -4.99
CA ALA A 149 -15.65 10.29 -6.18
C ALA A 149 -14.27 9.65 -5.97
N PHE A 150 -14.08 8.48 -6.57
CA PHE A 150 -12.82 7.75 -6.54
C PHE A 150 -11.96 8.17 -7.73
N CYS A 151 -10.65 8.14 -7.55
CA CYS A 151 -9.69 8.29 -8.64
C CYS A 151 -8.43 7.45 -8.36
N TRP A 152 -7.71 7.16 -9.41
CA TRP A 152 -6.37 6.61 -9.33
C TRP A 152 -5.37 7.73 -9.48
N VAL A 153 -4.37 7.76 -8.60
CA VAL A 153 -3.20 8.63 -8.76
C VAL A 153 -2.01 7.72 -9.03
N VAL A 154 -1.36 7.93 -10.16
CA VAL A 154 -0.24 7.11 -10.65
C VAL A 154 1.00 7.96 -10.86
N ASP A 155 2.11 7.31 -11.17
CA ASP A 155 3.39 7.95 -11.50
C ASP A 155 3.88 8.88 -10.38
N PHE A 156 3.86 8.35 -9.14
CA PHE A 156 4.48 9.00 -7.99
C PHE A 156 5.99 9.10 -8.19
N PRO A 157 6.64 10.22 -7.82
CA PRO A 157 8.08 10.32 -7.87
C PRO A 157 8.71 9.35 -6.88
N ALA A 158 9.73 8.62 -7.31
CA ALA A 158 10.49 7.72 -6.44
C ALA A 158 11.44 8.49 -5.52
N PHE A 159 11.89 9.68 -5.96
CA PHE A 159 12.86 10.51 -5.28
C PHE A 159 12.38 11.96 -5.14
N GLU A 160 12.84 12.60 -4.09
CA GLU A 160 12.63 14.03 -3.86
C GLU A 160 13.95 14.72 -3.44
N LYS A 161 14.05 16.01 -3.69
CA LYS A 161 15.20 16.82 -3.23
C LYS A 161 14.99 17.20 -1.77
N THR A 162 15.99 16.94 -0.93
CA THR A 162 15.97 17.29 0.49
C THR A 162 16.40 18.72 0.79
N GLY A 163 17.07 19.38 -0.16
CA GLY A 163 17.61 20.73 0.02
C GLY A 163 18.86 20.83 0.92
N GLU A 164 19.24 19.76 1.59
CA GLU A 164 20.43 19.66 2.43
C GLU A 164 21.17 18.37 2.14
N ASP A 165 22.51 18.38 2.31
CA ASP A 165 23.27 17.12 2.30
C ASP A 165 22.80 16.24 3.45
N ASN A 166 22.23 15.09 3.13
CA ASN A 166 21.79 14.15 4.16
C ASN A 166 22.96 13.68 5.02
N VAL A 167 22.72 13.56 6.32
CA VAL A 167 23.70 13.11 7.32
C VAL A 167 24.29 11.72 7.01
N ASP A 168 23.57 10.92 6.21
CA ASP A 168 23.96 9.59 5.75
C ASP A 168 24.79 9.58 4.45
N GLY A 169 25.09 10.75 3.87
CA GLY A 169 25.90 10.88 2.66
C GLY A 169 25.18 10.49 1.36
N THR A 170 23.85 10.41 1.35
CA THR A 170 23.07 10.09 0.16
C THR A 170 22.88 11.26 -0.80
N GLY A 171 23.39 12.47 -0.45
CA GLY A 171 23.37 13.66 -1.29
C GLY A 171 22.03 14.41 -1.28
N GLU A 172 21.80 15.19 -2.35
CA GLU A 172 20.62 16.07 -2.47
C GLU A 172 19.27 15.31 -2.61
N TRP A 173 19.27 13.98 -2.76
CA TRP A 173 18.08 13.20 -3.07
C TRP A 173 17.79 12.18 -1.97
N THR A 174 16.52 12.01 -1.65
CA THR A 174 15.99 10.94 -0.79
C THR A 174 14.82 10.24 -1.47
N PHE A 175 14.49 9.04 -0.99
CA PHE A 175 13.28 8.36 -1.44
C PHE A 175 12.03 9.03 -0.85
N THR A 176 11.02 9.25 -1.70
CA THR A 176 9.70 9.75 -1.25
C THR A 176 8.93 8.71 -0.47
N HIS A 177 9.06 7.45 -0.87
CA HIS A 177 8.42 6.29 -0.26
C HIS A 177 9.39 5.12 -0.17
N ASN A 178 8.98 4.05 0.52
CA ASN A 178 9.78 2.86 0.64
C ASN A 178 10.05 2.23 -0.74
N PRO A 179 11.32 1.87 -1.08
CA PRO A 179 11.73 1.40 -2.39
C PRO A 179 11.27 -0.03 -2.76
N PHE A 180 10.13 -0.49 -2.28
CA PHE A 180 9.54 -1.78 -2.67
C PHE A 180 8.86 -1.75 -4.04
N THR A 181 8.72 -0.58 -4.64
CA THR A 181 8.17 -0.44 -5.99
C THR A 181 9.26 -0.65 -7.04
N GLY A 182 8.92 -1.39 -8.09
CA GLY A 182 9.82 -1.53 -9.24
C GLY A 182 9.88 -0.23 -10.05
N VAL A 183 11.05 0.02 -10.64
CA VAL A 183 11.23 1.14 -11.57
C VAL A 183 10.45 0.86 -12.86
N GLN A 184 9.77 1.87 -13.39
CA GLN A 184 9.10 1.77 -14.68
C GLN A 184 10.11 1.41 -15.78
N GLU A 185 9.72 0.57 -16.73
CA GLU A 185 10.61 0.05 -17.77
C GLU A 185 11.27 1.16 -18.58
N ALA A 186 10.56 2.29 -18.81
CA ALA A 186 11.10 3.46 -19.51
C ALA A 186 12.31 4.11 -18.81
N TYR A 187 12.43 3.97 -17.49
CA TYR A 187 13.51 4.58 -16.68
C TYR A 187 14.50 3.56 -16.12
N LYS A 188 14.33 2.29 -16.45
CA LYS A 188 15.15 1.20 -15.91
C LYS A 188 16.64 1.35 -16.18
N MET A 189 16.99 1.77 -17.40
CA MET A 189 18.38 2.02 -17.77
C MET A 189 18.95 3.25 -17.05
N ASP A 190 18.20 4.33 -16.96
CA ASP A 190 18.61 5.54 -16.25
C ASP A 190 18.87 5.25 -14.77
N PHE A 191 18.02 4.44 -14.14
CA PHE A 191 18.18 3.98 -12.76
C PHE A 191 19.47 3.15 -12.59
N LEU A 192 19.70 2.16 -13.46
CA LEU A 192 20.88 1.31 -13.40
C LEU A 192 22.18 2.09 -13.63
N GLU A 193 22.16 3.08 -14.52
CA GLU A 193 23.31 3.95 -14.81
C GLU A 193 23.42 5.14 -13.85
N LYS A 194 22.52 5.28 -12.90
CA LYS A 194 22.42 6.42 -11.94
C LYS A 194 22.31 7.78 -12.65
N LYS A 195 21.62 7.81 -13.77
CA LYS A 195 21.35 9.01 -14.55
C LYS A 195 19.91 9.48 -14.34
N ASN A 196 19.67 10.78 -14.53
CA ASN A 196 18.34 11.39 -14.55
C ASN A 196 17.44 11.02 -13.36
N ILE A 197 18.03 10.85 -12.16
CA ILE A 197 17.32 10.43 -10.94
C ILE A 197 16.10 11.30 -10.67
N GLY A 198 16.13 12.59 -11.01
CA GLY A 198 15.00 13.49 -10.82
C GLY A 198 13.78 13.22 -11.72
N ASN A 199 13.88 12.29 -12.67
CA ASN A 199 12.80 11.91 -13.59
C ASN A 199 12.26 10.48 -13.32
N ILE A 200 12.88 9.77 -12.36
CA ILE A 200 12.49 8.39 -11.98
C ILE A 200 11.42 8.41 -10.87
#